data_fd096dcf5069fcd78964bf33d3f97c4c
#
_entry.id   fd096dcf5069fcd78964bf33d3f97c4c
#
_cell.length_a   1.000
_cell.length_b   1.000
_cell.length_c   1.000
_cell.angle_alpha   90.00
_cell.angle_beta   90.00
_cell.angle_gamma   90.00
#
_symmetry.space_group_name_H-M   'P 1'
#
loop_
_entity.id
_entity.type
_entity.pdbx_description
1 polymer ?
#
loop_
_entity_poly.entity_id
_entity_poly.type
_entity_poly.pdbx_seq_one_letter_code
_entity_poly.pdbx_strand_id
1 'polypeptide(L)'
;MATLHTQLNPRSAEFAANSAAMRQQVDALHTLLAHVQQGGGAKAQERHTSRGKLLPRERINRLLDPGSPFLELSQLAAYQVYGEDVPAAGVIAGIGRVEGVECMIVANDATVKGGTYYPMTVKKHLRAQEIAEQNHLPCIYLVDSGGAFLPLQDEVFPDRDHFGRIFYNQANLSAQGIPQIACVMGSCTAGGAYVPAMSDETVIVREQGTIFLGGPPLVKAATGEVVTAEELGGADVHTRISGVADHMADNDLQALARVRAIIAQLNWRKPEPAMAVQAPEEPLLPAHELYGVIPADTRKPYDVREVIARLVDGSRFDEFKPRYGATLVTGFAHLNGYPIGIIANNGILFSESALKGAHFIELCTQRNIPLVFLQNITGFMVGRKYEQGGIAKDGAKLVMAVACAKVPKFTVVIGGSFGAGNYGMCGRAYSPNFLWMWPNARIGVMGGEQAASVLATVKRDGIEAKGGQWPAVEEDAFKAPIREQFEHQGHPYYASARLW
;
A
#
# COMPACT_ATOMS: atom_id res chain seq x y z
N MET A 1 -12.74 -11.99 -27.81
CA MET A 1 -13.40 -11.60 -26.54
C MET A 1 -14.70 -10.89 -26.88
N ALA A 2 -15.77 -11.18 -26.15
CA ALA A 2 -17.05 -10.48 -26.32
C ALA A 2 -16.98 -9.09 -25.64
N THR A 3 -17.67 -8.11 -26.24
CA THR A 3 -17.81 -6.79 -25.63
C THR A 3 -18.91 -6.82 -24.56
N LEU A 4 -18.62 -6.31 -23.39
CA LEU A 4 -19.61 -6.15 -22.33
C LEU A 4 -20.53 -4.95 -22.61
N HIS A 5 -21.81 -5.13 -22.35
CA HIS A 5 -22.83 -4.09 -22.49
C HIS A 5 -23.37 -3.72 -21.12
N THR A 6 -23.52 -2.42 -20.87
CA THR A 6 -24.10 -1.95 -19.59
C THR A 6 -25.60 -2.20 -19.53
N GLN A 7 -26.07 -2.60 -18.35
CA GLN A 7 -27.48 -2.65 -17.98
C GLN A 7 -27.88 -1.43 -17.13
N LEU A 8 -26.91 -0.58 -16.77
CA LEU A 8 -27.15 0.61 -15.97
C LEU A 8 -27.62 1.78 -16.83
N ASN A 9 -28.52 2.58 -16.28
CA ASN A 9 -28.93 3.84 -16.88
C ASN A 9 -28.23 5.01 -16.15
N PRO A 10 -27.16 5.61 -16.72
CA PRO A 10 -26.46 6.73 -16.09
C PRO A 10 -27.32 7.97 -15.86
N ARG A 11 -28.52 8.05 -16.48
CA ARG A 11 -29.47 9.16 -16.31
C ARG A 11 -30.52 8.88 -15.23
N SER A 12 -30.52 7.71 -14.60
CA SER A 12 -31.46 7.38 -13.55
C SER A 12 -31.18 8.15 -12.26
N ALA A 13 -32.24 8.43 -11.48
CA ALA A 13 -32.12 9.08 -10.17
C ALA A 13 -31.28 8.23 -9.20
N GLU A 14 -31.37 6.90 -9.27
CA GLU A 14 -30.59 6.00 -8.44
C GLU A 14 -29.09 6.08 -8.77
N PHE A 15 -28.73 6.05 -10.07
CA PHE A 15 -27.34 6.21 -10.49
C PHE A 15 -26.76 7.56 -10.05
N ALA A 16 -27.53 8.64 -10.20
CA ALA A 16 -27.13 9.97 -9.76
C ALA A 16 -26.89 10.03 -8.23
N ALA A 17 -27.79 9.41 -7.44
CA ALA A 17 -27.64 9.34 -5.99
C ALA A 17 -26.41 8.53 -5.56
N ASN A 18 -26.16 7.38 -6.18
CA ASN A 18 -24.96 6.56 -5.95
C ASN A 18 -23.68 7.34 -6.30
N SER A 19 -23.68 8.01 -7.46
CA SER A 19 -22.56 8.82 -7.91
C SER A 19 -22.27 9.98 -6.95
N ALA A 20 -23.30 10.66 -6.44
CA ALA A 20 -23.13 11.74 -5.47
C ALA A 20 -22.54 11.22 -4.14
N ALA A 21 -23.04 10.09 -3.63
CA ALA A 21 -22.53 9.47 -2.41
C ALA A 21 -21.05 9.05 -2.52
N MET A 22 -20.67 8.42 -3.64
CA MET A 22 -19.28 8.02 -3.87
C MET A 22 -18.36 9.24 -4.05
N ARG A 23 -18.80 10.28 -4.79
CA ARG A 23 -18.04 11.54 -4.95
C ARG A 23 -17.77 12.19 -3.60
N GLN A 24 -18.74 12.24 -2.71
CA GLN A 24 -18.55 12.78 -1.36
C GLN A 24 -17.41 12.06 -0.61
N GLN A 25 -17.33 10.73 -0.72
CA GLN A 25 -16.26 9.94 -0.09
C GLN A 25 -14.91 10.20 -0.75
N VAL A 26 -14.86 10.32 -2.08
CA VAL A 26 -13.63 10.62 -2.82
C VAL A 26 -13.15 12.04 -2.51
N ASP A 27 -14.04 13.02 -2.43
CA ASP A 27 -13.69 14.41 -2.09
C ASP A 27 -13.16 14.51 -0.65
N ALA A 28 -13.73 13.75 0.29
CA ALA A 28 -13.20 13.63 1.65
C ALA A 28 -11.80 13.03 1.66
N LEU A 29 -11.54 11.99 0.85
CA LEU A 29 -10.21 11.42 0.68
C LEU A 29 -9.23 12.43 0.11
N HIS A 30 -9.58 13.15 -0.94
CA HIS A 30 -8.72 14.19 -1.53
C HIS A 30 -8.39 15.29 -0.52
N THR A 31 -9.35 15.72 0.29
CA THR A 31 -9.13 16.70 1.36
C THR A 31 -8.13 16.17 2.39
N LEU A 32 -8.26 14.92 2.80
CA LEU A 32 -7.33 14.28 3.73
C LEU A 32 -5.93 14.15 3.12
N LEU A 33 -5.82 13.74 1.86
CA LEU A 33 -4.54 13.63 1.16
C LEU A 33 -3.85 14.99 1.00
N ALA A 34 -4.62 16.05 0.71
CA ALA A 34 -4.09 17.42 0.66
C ALA A 34 -3.52 17.86 2.03
N HIS A 35 -4.17 17.47 3.14
CA HIS A 35 -3.65 17.70 4.49
C HIS A 35 -2.34 16.93 4.72
N VAL A 36 -2.31 15.64 4.41
CA VAL A 36 -1.11 14.79 4.55
C VAL A 36 0.08 15.35 3.77
N GLN A 37 -0.17 15.92 2.58
CA GLN A 37 0.88 16.53 1.74
C GLN A 37 1.54 17.75 2.37
N GLN A 38 0.94 18.37 3.39
CA GLN A 38 1.56 19.48 4.12
C GLN A 38 2.67 19.03 5.08
N GLY A 39 2.87 17.73 5.25
CA GLY A 39 3.89 17.19 6.16
C GLY A 39 3.76 17.78 7.58
N GLY A 40 4.84 18.32 8.11
CA GLY A 40 4.86 18.94 9.46
C GLY A 40 4.18 20.31 9.56
N GLY A 41 3.51 20.77 8.46
CA GLY A 41 2.79 22.04 8.39
C GLY A 41 3.68 23.26 8.14
N ALA A 42 3.05 24.41 7.94
CA ALA A 42 3.71 25.64 7.44
C ALA A 42 4.95 26.06 8.26
N LYS A 43 4.87 26.05 9.58
CA LYS A 43 5.98 26.45 10.44
C LYS A 43 7.20 25.52 10.32
N ALA A 44 6.96 24.22 10.19
CA ALA A 44 8.03 23.23 10.02
C ALA A 44 8.65 23.33 8.61
N GLN A 45 7.82 23.56 7.60
CA GLN A 45 8.27 23.79 6.23
C GLN A 45 9.13 25.06 6.13
N GLU A 46 8.69 26.18 6.71
CA GLU A 46 9.46 27.41 6.75
C GLU A 46 10.82 27.23 7.42
N ARG A 47 10.86 26.56 8.58
CA ARG A 47 12.11 26.24 9.27
C ARG A 47 13.03 25.34 8.43
N HIS A 48 12.46 24.44 7.63
CA HIS A 48 13.21 23.54 6.73
C HIS A 48 13.81 24.31 5.55
N THR A 49 13.00 25.11 4.87
CA THR A 49 13.41 25.88 3.69
C THR A 49 14.33 27.05 4.01
N SER A 50 14.21 27.67 5.21
CA SER A 50 15.14 28.72 5.67
C SER A 50 16.58 28.26 5.83
N ARG A 51 16.81 26.94 5.86
CA ARG A 51 18.15 26.31 5.87
C ARG A 51 18.68 26.01 4.46
N GLY A 52 18.03 26.51 3.41
CA GLY A 52 18.41 26.25 2.01
C GLY A 52 18.02 24.87 1.48
N LYS A 53 17.17 24.11 2.20
CA LYS A 53 16.72 22.78 1.80
C LYS A 53 15.43 22.84 0.97
N LEU A 54 15.32 21.97 -0.02
CA LEU A 54 14.06 21.71 -0.71
C LEU A 54 13.13 20.85 0.19
N LEU A 55 11.82 21.08 0.06
CA LEU A 55 10.85 20.19 0.70
C LEU A 55 10.92 18.77 0.11
N PRO A 56 10.61 17.70 0.88
CA PRO A 56 10.77 16.33 0.41
C PRO A 56 10.02 16.03 -0.89
N ARG A 57 8.79 16.53 -1.04
CA ARG A 57 8.01 16.37 -2.29
C ARG A 57 8.63 17.12 -3.46
N GLU A 58 9.24 18.27 -3.20
CA GLU A 58 9.96 19.03 -4.22
C GLU A 58 11.24 18.28 -4.63
N ARG A 59 11.99 17.69 -3.67
CA ARG A 59 13.13 16.82 -3.98
C ARG A 59 12.72 15.69 -4.94
N ILE A 60 11.62 15.01 -4.65
CA ILE A 60 11.09 13.93 -5.52
C ILE A 60 10.73 14.50 -6.91
N ASN A 61 9.96 15.58 -6.97
CA ASN A 61 9.56 16.18 -8.25
C ASN A 61 10.75 16.61 -9.13
N ARG A 62 11.84 17.09 -8.50
CA ARG A 62 13.08 17.46 -9.21
C ARG A 62 13.92 16.25 -9.63
N LEU A 63 13.78 15.14 -8.92
CA LEU A 63 14.48 13.89 -9.24
C LEU A 63 13.84 13.17 -10.43
N LEU A 64 12.51 13.19 -10.52
CA LEU A 64 11.75 12.51 -11.57
C LEU A 64 11.98 13.11 -12.96
N ASP A 65 11.78 12.28 -13.97
CA ASP A 65 11.75 12.74 -15.35
C ASP A 65 10.54 13.66 -15.60
N PRO A 66 10.67 14.68 -16.42
CA PRO A 66 9.54 15.54 -16.79
C PRO A 66 8.36 14.72 -17.33
N GLY A 67 7.18 14.91 -16.73
CA GLY A 67 5.97 14.18 -17.10
C GLY A 67 5.88 12.74 -16.58
N SER A 68 6.88 12.26 -15.82
CA SER A 68 6.76 10.96 -15.15
C SER A 68 5.69 11.00 -14.06
N PRO A 69 4.74 10.07 -14.05
CA PRO A 69 3.88 9.89 -12.88
C PRO A 69 4.70 9.41 -11.68
N PHE A 70 4.23 9.74 -10.49
CA PHE A 70 4.74 9.21 -9.24
C PHE A 70 3.66 8.39 -8.54
N LEU A 71 3.82 7.08 -8.51
CA LEU A 71 2.92 6.18 -7.78
C LEU A 71 3.31 6.20 -6.29
N GLU A 72 2.78 7.17 -5.55
CA GLU A 72 3.02 7.27 -4.11
C GLU A 72 2.32 6.15 -3.35
N LEU A 73 3.07 5.46 -2.49
CA LEU A 73 2.62 4.33 -1.71
C LEU A 73 2.17 4.77 -0.30
N SER A 74 1.06 4.19 0.18
CA SER A 74 0.63 4.30 1.57
C SER A 74 0.63 5.74 2.11
N GLN A 75 0.00 6.65 1.37
CA GLN A 75 -0.07 8.09 1.72
C GLN A 75 -0.68 8.32 3.12
N LEU A 76 -1.64 7.49 3.53
CA LEU A 76 -2.31 7.57 4.82
C LEU A 76 -1.62 6.79 5.95
N ALA A 77 -0.40 6.27 5.73
CA ALA A 77 0.34 5.57 6.78
C ALA A 77 0.46 6.43 8.04
N ALA A 78 0.23 5.81 9.21
CA ALA A 78 0.19 6.42 10.53
C ALA A 78 -1.00 7.37 10.81
N TYR A 79 -1.96 7.53 9.90
CA TYR A 79 -3.13 8.37 10.15
C TYR A 79 -3.89 7.90 11.39
N GLN A 80 -4.01 8.77 12.40
CA GLN A 80 -4.68 8.51 13.69
C GLN A 80 -4.17 7.23 14.41
N VAL A 81 -2.92 6.85 14.22
CA VAL A 81 -2.31 5.70 14.92
C VAL A 81 -1.71 6.12 16.25
N TYR A 82 -1.11 7.28 16.29
CA TYR A 82 -0.44 7.83 17.49
C TYR A 82 -1.28 8.94 18.13
N GLY A 83 -0.94 9.33 19.35
CA GLY A 83 -1.54 10.47 20.03
C GLY A 83 -1.17 11.83 19.44
N GLU A 84 -0.39 11.84 18.37
CA GLU A 84 0.08 13.00 17.62
C GLU A 84 0.02 12.74 16.12
N ASP A 85 0.05 13.81 15.33
CA ASP A 85 0.01 13.69 13.87
C ASP A 85 1.40 13.36 13.29
N VAL A 86 1.47 12.29 12.51
CA VAL A 86 2.68 11.82 11.81
C VAL A 86 2.33 11.55 10.34
N PRO A 87 2.10 12.61 9.55
CA PRO A 87 1.62 12.48 8.18
C PRO A 87 2.52 11.60 7.32
N ALA A 88 1.92 10.73 6.52
CA ALA A 88 2.60 9.74 5.68
C ALA A 88 3.63 8.88 6.43
N ALA A 89 3.50 8.74 7.76
CA ALA A 89 4.48 8.11 8.64
C ALA A 89 5.88 8.77 8.60
N GLY A 90 5.98 10.07 8.29
CA GLY A 90 7.25 10.81 8.22
C GLY A 90 8.17 10.38 7.07
N VAL A 91 7.68 9.58 6.12
CA VAL A 91 8.44 9.13 4.95
C VAL A 91 7.55 9.05 3.71
N ILE A 92 8.01 9.60 2.60
CA ILE A 92 7.35 9.50 1.31
C ILE A 92 8.01 8.37 0.54
N ALA A 93 7.23 7.39 0.09
CA ALA A 93 7.73 6.28 -0.71
C ALA A 93 6.87 6.11 -1.97
N GLY A 94 7.49 5.77 -3.08
CA GLY A 94 6.76 5.57 -4.33
C GLY A 94 7.64 5.19 -5.50
N ILE A 95 7.00 4.90 -6.63
CA ILE A 95 7.65 4.51 -7.88
C ILE A 95 7.54 5.66 -8.87
N GLY A 96 8.65 6.02 -9.49
CA GLY A 96 8.69 7.01 -10.56
C GLY A 96 9.89 6.79 -11.48
N ARG A 97 9.94 7.46 -12.63
CA ARG A 97 11.04 7.33 -13.58
C ARG A 97 12.12 8.38 -13.35
N VAL A 98 13.37 7.90 -13.35
CA VAL A 98 14.58 8.73 -13.28
C VAL A 98 15.51 8.26 -14.42
N GLU A 99 15.83 9.14 -15.36
CA GLU A 99 16.62 8.81 -16.57
C GLU A 99 16.05 7.60 -17.33
N GLY A 100 14.72 7.54 -17.46
CA GLY A 100 14.02 6.46 -18.14
C GLY A 100 13.87 5.16 -17.31
N VAL A 101 14.52 5.05 -16.15
CA VAL A 101 14.51 3.87 -15.28
C VAL A 101 13.43 4.02 -14.21
N GLU A 102 12.56 3.02 -14.08
CA GLU A 102 11.61 2.94 -12.95
C GLU A 102 12.38 2.66 -11.66
N CYS A 103 12.27 3.56 -10.69
CA CYS A 103 12.97 3.48 -9.41
C CYS A 103 11.98 3.51 -8.24
N MET A 104 12.31 2.80 -7.18
CA MET A 104 11.70 2.98 -5.87
C MET A 104 12.38 4.16 -5.17
N ILE A 105 11.63 5.19 -4.83
CA ILE A 105 12.13 6.38 -4.14
C ILE A 105 11.60 6.35 -2.72
N VAL A 106 12.49 6.51 -1.73
CA VAL A 106 12.17 6.61 -0.31
C VAL A 106 12.78 7.90 0.23
N ALA A 107 11.95 8.87 0.59
CA ALA A 107 12.39 10.17 1.04
C ALA A 107 11.90 10.46 2.47
N ASN A 108 12.82 10.71 3.40
CA ASN A 108 12.44 11.15 4.74
C ASN A 108 11.81 12.55 4.67
N ASP A 109 10.76 12.76 5.45
CA ASP A 109 10.18 14.08 5.66
C ASP A 109 10.65 14.66 6.99
N ALA A 110 11.74 15.43 6.95
CA ALA A 110 12.29 16.07 8.14
C ALA A 110 11.39 17.17 8.72
N THR A 111 10.35 17.61 8.01
CA THR A 111 9.33 18.52 8.55
C THR A 111 8.40 17.79 9.53
N VAL A 112 8.28 16.46 9.41
CA VAL A 112 7.51 15.59 10.30
C VAL A 112 8.47 15.01 11.35
N LYS A 113 8.39 15.54 12.58
CA LYS A 113 9.19 15.04 13.72
C LYS A 113 10.70 14.88 13.44
N GLY A 114 11.26 15.73 12.58
CA GLY A 114 12.68 15.67 12.21
C GLY A 114 13.06 14.45 11.38
N GLY A 115 12.14 13.82 10.68
CA GLY A 115 12.39 12.60 9.92
C GLY A 115 12.64 11.37 10.80
N THR A 116 12.20 11.39 12.06
CA THR A 116 12.38 10.30 13.01
C THR A 116 11.52 9.09 12.63
N TYR A 117 12.06 7.89 12.79
CA TYR A 117 11.38 6.63 12.46
C TYR A 117 10.47 6.17 13.60
N TYR A 118 9.17 6.23 13.40
CA TYR A 118 8.13 5.58 14.19
C TYR A 118 7.94 4.12 13.72
N PRO A 119 7.20 3.28 14.46
CA PRO A 119 6.90 1.90 14.01
C PRO A 119 6.28 1.85 12.61
N MET A 120 5.34 2.76 12.29
CA MET A 120 4.75 2.83 10.95
C MET A 120 5.72 3.36 9.89
N THR A 121 6.71 4.18 10.24
CA THR A 121 7.77 4.61 9.32
C THR A 121 8.61 3.41 8.89
N VAL A 122 9.02 2.57 9.84
CA VAL A 122 9.76 1.33 9.58
C VAL A 122 8.94 0.41 8.68
N LYS A 123 7.68 0.14 9.05
CA LYS A 123 6.80 -0.74 8.28
C LYS A 123 6.61 -0.26 6.84
N LYS A 124 6.48 1.06 6.62
CA LYS A 124 6.36 1.65 5.29
C LYS A 124 7.64 1.52 4.47
N HIS A 125 8.80 1.75 5.10
CA HIS A 125 10.10 1.58 4.44
C HIS A 125 10.32 0.11 4.03
N LEU A 126 10.04 -0.84 4.92
CA LEU A 126 10.12 -2.27 4.61
C LEU A 126 9.18 -2.66 3.47
N ARG A 127 7.95 -2.11 3.45
CA ARG A 127 7.03 -2.34 2.33
C ARG A 127 7.54 -1.78 1.01
N ALA A 128 8.18 -0.62 1.01
CA ALA A 128 8.80 -0.06 -0.18
C ALA A 128 9.92 -0.96 -0.71
N GLN A 129 10.78 -1.48 0.17
CA GLN A 129 11.84 -2.42 -0.20
C GLN A 129 11.28 -3.77 -0.73
N GLU A 130 10.21 -4.29 -0.12
CA GLU A 130 9.50 -5.49 -0.61
C GLU A 130 8.99 -5.29 -2.05
N ILE A 131 8.38 -4.14 -2.32
CA ILE A 131 7.90 -3.79 -3.67
C ILE A 131 9.08 -3.62 -4.64
N ALA A 132 10.17 -3.02 -4.21
CA ALA A 132 11.37 -2.86 -5.03
C ALA A 132 11.96 -4.23 -5.41
N GLU A 133 12.05 -5.16 -4.47
CA GLU A 133 12.51 -6.53 -4.71
C GLU A 133 11.62 -7.26 -5.72
N GLN A 134 10.30 -7.26 -5.47
CA GLN A 134 9.33 -7.95 -6.32
C GLN A 134 9.30 -7.45 -7.76
N ASN A 135 9.62 -6.16 -7.96
CA ASN A 135 9.56 -5.50 -9.25
C ASN A 135 10.93 -5.16 -9.84
N HIS A 136 12.03 -5.60 -9.21
CA HIS A 136 13.41 -5.30 -9.61
C HIS A 136 13.63 -3.80 -9.84
N LEU A 137 13.31 -2.96 -8.85
CA LEU A 137 13.44 -1.51 -8.96
C LEU A 137 14.69 -1.02 -8.24
N PRO A 138 15.62 -0.31 -8.90
CA PRO A 138 16.66 0.42 -8.20
C PRO A 138 16.07 1.30 -7.10
N CYS A 139 16.71 1.33 -5.93
CA CYS A 139 16.24 2.11 -4.78
C CYS A 139 17.01 3.42 -4.67
N ILE A 140 16.30 4.53 -4.48
CA ILE A 140 16.89 5.85 -4.22
C ILE A 140 16.38 6.32 -2.85
N TYR A 141 17.32 6.49 -1.91
CA TYR A 141 17.06 6.97 -0.56
C TYR A 141 17.44 8.43 -0.43
N LEU A 142 16.46 9.34 -0.28
CA LEU A 142 16.70 10.75 0.03
C LEU A 142 16.66 10.91 1.55
N VAL A 143 17.83 10.89 2.17
CA VAL A 143 18.01 10.74 3.62
C VAL A 143 18.05 12.09 4.31
N ASP A 144 17.15 12.30 5.27
CA ASP A 144 17.10 13.46 6.16
C ASP A 144 16.38 13.03 7.45
N SER A 145 17.06 12.24 8.30
CA SER A 145 16.44 11.51 9.40
C SER A 145 17.15 11.72 10.73
N GLY A 146 16.36 11.93 11.78
CA GLY A 146 16.82 11.96 13.18
C GLY A 146 17.07 10.58 13.80
N GLY A 147 16.91 9.48 13.07
CA GLY A 147 17.05 8.12 13.59
C GLY A 147 15.76 7.56 14.18
N ALA A 148 15.85 6.58 15.07
CA ALA A 148 14.70 5.93 15.70
C ALA A 148 13.98 6.83 16.71
N PHE A 149 12.66 6.73 16.79
CA PHE A 149 11.86 7.42 17.80
C PHE A 149 12.02 6.72 19.16
N LEU A 150 12.87 7.28 20.00
CA LEU A 150 13.29 6.67 21.27
C LEU A 150 12.13 6.33 22.23
N PRO A 151 11.06 7.13 22.35
CA PRO A 151 9.94 6.78 23.24
C PRO A 151 9.22 5.46 22.88
N LEU A 152 9.33 5.00 21.63
CA LEU A 152 8.77 3.73 21.13
C LEU A 152 9.88 2.79 20.63
N GLN A 153 11.06 2.82 21.25
CA GLN A 153 12.22 2.08 20.80
C GLN A 153 11.99 0.55 20.77
N ASP A 154 11.18 0.04 21.68
CA ASP A 154 10.79 -1.37 21.77
C ASP A 154 9.93 -1.82 20.58
N GLU A 155 9.18 -0.91 19.95
CA GLU A 155 8.39 -1.17 18.75
C GLU A 155 9.13 -0.81 17.44
N VAL A 156 10.36 -0.27 17.54
CA VAL A 156 11.14 0.18 16.38
C VAL A 156 12.41 -0.65 16.18
N PHE A 157 13.03 -1.16 17.25
CA PHE A 157 14.41 -1.66 17.20
C PHE A 157 14.54 -3.19 17.29
N PRO A 158 13.97 -3.92 18.32
CA PRO A 158 14.49 -5.23 18.70
C PRO A 158 13.96 -6.40 17.85
N ASP A 159 12.83 -6.28 17.17
CA ASP A 159 12.18 -7.40 16.49
C ASP A 159 12.69 -7.58 15.05
N ARG A 160 12.34 -8.73 14.46
CA ARG A 160 12.71 -9.14 13.11
C ARG A 160 12.38 -8.10 12.04
N ASP A 161 11.15 -7.57 12.05
CA ASP A 161 10.64 -6.65 11.04
C ASP A 161 10.68 -5.19 11.56
N HIS A 162 11.71 -4.88 12.36
CA HIS A 162 12.03 -3.55 12.84
C HIS A 162 13.16 -2.89 12.05
N PHE A 163 13.75 -1.85 12.61
CA PHE A 163 14.71 -0.98 11.92
C PHE A 163 15.89 -1.72 11.29
N GLY A 164 16.41 -2.75 11.98
CA GLY A 164 17.51 -3.56 11.47
C GLY A 164 17.17 -4.32 10.18
N ARG A 165 15.89 -4.62 9.94
CA ARG A 165 15.44 -5.30 8.73
C ARG A 165 15.62 -4.44 7.47
N ILE A 166 15.57 -3.12 7.60
CA ILE A 166 15.83 -2.18 6.50
C ILE A 166 17.23 -2.45 5.91
N PHE A 167 18.23 -2.59 6.77
CA PHE A 167 19.63 -2.82 6.37
C PHE A 167 19.85 -4.22 5.81
N TYR A 168 19.22 -5.21 6.44
CA TYR A 168 19.23 -6.58 5.92
C TYR A 168 18.67 -6.64 4.50
N ASN A 169 17.50 -6.00 4.26
CA ASN A 169 16.91 -5.95 2.94
C ASN A 169 17.78 -5.20 1.95
N GLN A 170 18.35 -4.06 2.32
CA GLN A 170 19.23 -3.26 1.47
C GLN A 170 20.44 -4.07 1.00
N ALA A 171 21.11 -4.79 1.89
CA ALA A 171 22.23 -5.66 1.55
C ALA A 171 21.82 -6.79 0.60
N ASN A 172 20.66 -7.42 0.83
CA ASN A 172 20.18 -8.50 -0.03
C ASN A 172 19.70 -8.00 -1.39
N LEU A 173 19.08 -6.83 -1.47
CA LEU A 173 18.72 -6.18 -2.74
C LEU A 173 19.97 -5.90 -3.59
N SER A 174 21.01 -5.31 -2.99
CA SER A 174 22.30 -5.09 -3.67
C SER A 174 22.92 -6.41 -4.13
N ALA A 175 22.93 -7.44 -3.29
CA ALA A 175 23.42 -8.77 -3.64
C ALA A 175 22.65 -9.44 -4.79
N GLN A 176 21.38 -9.11 -4.98
CA GLN A 176 20.56 -9.54 -6.12
C GLN A 176 20.79 -8.68 -7.37
N GLY A 177 21.67 -7.70 -7.32
CA GLY A 177 21.94 -6.78 -8.41
C GLY A 177 20.90 -5.67 -8.55
N ILE A 178 20.09 -5.40 -7.53
CA ILE A 178 19.15 -4.27 -7.49
C ILE A 178 19.87 -3.08 -6.89
N PRO A 179 20.22 -2.04 -7.67
CA PRO A 179 21.05 -0.93 -7.21
C PRO A 179 20.44 -0.16 -6.04
N GLN A 180 21.29 0.23 -5.09
CA GLN A 180 20.95 0.97 -3.89
C GLN A 180 21.72 2.29 -3.88
N ILE A 181 21.03 3.43 -4.04
CA ILE A 181 21.65 4.75 -4.12
C ILE A 181 21.11 5.61 -2.97
N ALA A 182 22.02 6.24 -2.21
CA ALA A 182 21.64 7.18 -1.17
C ALA A 182 22.04 8.61 -1.52
N CYS A 183 21.20 9.56 -1.10
CA CYS A 183 21.48 10.99 -1.16
C CYS A 183 21.22 11.59 0.22
N VAL A 184 22.27 11.95 0.93
CA VAL A 184 22.21 12.49 2.29
C VAL A 184 22.03 14.00 2.21
N MET A 185 20.80 14.46 2.45
CA MET A 185 20.38 15.85 2.30
C MET A 185 20.06 16.50 3.66
N GLY A 186 20.46 15.86 4.72
CA GLY A 186 20.27 16.31 6.08
C GLY A 186 20.92 15.39 7.10
N SER A 187 20.38 15.39 8.32
CA SER A 187 20.90 14.52 9.37
C SER A 187 20.74 13.05 9.03
N CYS A 188 21.74 12.26 9.35
CA CYS A 188 21.71 10.81 9.25
C CYS A 188 22.44 10.22 10.47
N THR A 189 21.69 9.96 11.54
CA THR A 189 22.25 9.66 12.85
C THR A 189 21.91 8.25 13.32
N ALA A 190 22.81 7.67 14.10
CA ALA A 190 22.71 6.35 14.73
C ALA A 190 22.47 5.24 13.70
N GLY A 191 21.47 4.38 13.92
CA GLY A 191 21.13 3.31 12.97
C GLY A 191 20.85 3.80 11.55
N GLY A 192 20.28 5.01 11.40
CA GLY A 192 20.04 5.62 10.09
C GLY A 192 21.31 5.81 9.23
N ALA A 193 22.47 5.95 9.86
CA ALA A 193 23.75 6.09 9.17
C ALA A 193 24.12 4.87 8.28
N TYR A 194 23.53 3.72 8.56
CA TYR A 194 23.73 2.53 7.74
C TYR A 194 23.03 2.60 6.38
N VAL A 195 21.95 3.36 6.22
CA VAL A 195 21.29 3.50 4.92
C VAL A 195 22.27 4.03 3.85
N PRO A 196 22.96 5.18 4.02
CA PRO A 196 23.97 5.62 3.08
C PRO A 196 25.22 4.74 3.08
N ALA A 197 25.69 4.32 4.25
CA ALA A 197 26.95 3.55 4.34
C ALA A 197 26.87 2.15 3.68
N MET A 198 25.67 1.61 3.50
CA MET A 198 25.43 0.32 2.84
C MET A 198 24.87 0.46 1.42
N SER A 199 24.67 1.68 0.93
CA SER A 199 24.30 1.93 -0.47
C SER A 199 25.48 1.66 -1.40
N ASP A 200 25.18 1.30 -2.65
CA ASP A 200 26.23 1.05 -3.67
C ASP A 200 26.93 2.35 -4.08
N GLU A 201 26.18 3.47 -4.11
CA GLU A 201 26.73 4.81 -4.25
C GLU A 201 26.01 5.81 -3.34
N THR A 202 26.77 6.74 -2.77
CA THR A 202 26.28 7.74 -1.82
C THR A 202 26.69 9.15 -2.21
N VAL A 203 25.68 10.04 -2.34
CA VAL A 203 25.85 11.48 -2.49
C VAL A 203 25.58 12.17 -1.16
N ILE A 204 26.36 13.16 -0.77
CA ILE A 204 26.17 13.95 0.44
C ILE A 204 26.18 15.45 0.13
N VAL A 205 25.23 16.20 0.70
CA VAL A 205 25.14 17.66 0.53
C VAL A 205 26.00 18.35 1.57
N ARG A 206 26.90 19.23 1.09
CA ARG A 206 27.80 20.02 1.91
C ARG A 206 27.04 20.90 2.93
N GLU A 207 27.53 20.97 4.15
CA GLU A 207 26.99 21.79 5.26
C GLU A 207 25.52 21.46 5.64
N GLN A 208 24.92 20.47 5.04
CA GLN A 208 23.57 20.00 5.34
C GLN A 208 23.54 18.52 5.70
N GLY A 209 24.18 17.69 4.89
CA GLY A 209 24.27 16.25 5.07
C GLY A 209 25.30 15.88 6.14
N THR A 210 24.91 15.03 7.09
CA THR A 210 25.83 14.47 8.07
C THR A 210 25.58 12.99 8.27
N ILE A 211 26.64 12.19 8.40
CA ILE A 211 26.53 10.74 8.67
C ILE A 211 27.41 10.44 9.90
N PHE A 212 26.81 9.96 10.98
CA PHE A 212 27.57 9.50 12.15
C PHE A 212 26.74 8.53 13.01
N LEU A 213 27.42 7.55 13.61
CA LEU A 213 26.77 6.61 14.55
C LEU A 213 26.42 7.28 15.87
N GLY A 214 27.27 8.19 16.33
CA GLY A 214 27.04 9.00 17.52
C GLY A 214 27.24 10.48 17.23
N GLY A 215 26.20 11.31 17.38
CA GLY A 215 26.29 12.74 17.14
C GLY A 215 27.16 13.49 18.18
N PRO A 216 27.47 14.78 17.93
CA PRO A 216 28.33 15.58 18.81
C PRO A 216 27.99 15.53 20.29
N PRO A 217 26.71 15.53 20.73
CA PRO A 217 26.39 15.40 22.15
C PRO A 217 26.81 14.06 22.76
N LEU A 218 26.68 12.97 22.01
CA LEU A 218 27.08 11.63 22.46
C LEU A 218 28.62 11.53 22.52
N VAL A 219 29.32 12.05 21.52
CA VAL A 219 30.81 12.10 21.51
C VAL A 219 31.31 12.86 22.73
N LYS A 220 30.76 14.06 22.98
CA LYS A 220 31.11 14.85 24.16
C LYS A 220 30.86 14.10 25.48
N ALA A 221 29.74 13.41 25.58
CA ALA A 221 29.42 12.66 26.81
C ALA A 221 30.33 11.42 26.99
N ALA A 222 30.71 10.76 25.91
CA ALA A 222 31.50 9.54 25.98
C ALA A 222 33.01 9.77 26.08
N THR A 223 33.54 10.79 25.42
CA THR A 223 35.00 11.02 25.28
C THR A 223 35.46 12.39 25.85
N GLY A 224 34.54 13.31 26.13
CA GLY A 224 34.84 14.68 26.48
C GLY A 224 35.21 15.58 25.31
N GLU A 225 35.33 15.05 24.10
CA GLU A 225 35.67 15.78 22.89
C GLU A 225 34.52 16.71 22.44
N VAL A 226 34.88 17.95 22.07
CA VAL A 226 33.92 18.93 21.54
C VAL A 226 34.15 19.09 20.04
N VAL A 227 33.23 18.59 19.24
CA VAL A 227 33.27 18.62 17.76
C VAL A 227 31.98 19.18 17.21
N THR A 228 32.05 19.82 16.05
CA THR A 228 30.86 20.19 15.28
C THR A 228 30.35 19.00 14.48
N ALA A 229 29.11 19.04 14.02
CA ALA A 229 28.53 17.98 13.19
C ALA A 229 29.28 17.85 11.85
N GLU A 230 29.73 18.96 11.26
CA GLU A 230 30.48 18.97 10.01
C GLU A 230 31.89 18.37 10.17
N GLU A 231 32.59 18.69 11.25
CA GLU A 231 33.90 18.10 11.57
C GLU A 231 33.81 16.61 11.93
N LEU A 232 32.70 16.16 12.51
CA LEU A 232 32.51 14.77 12.92
C LEU A 232 32.13 13.88 11.75
N GLY A 233 31.21 14.33 10.88
CA GLY A 233 30.66 13.49 9.85
C GLY A 233 29.97 14.27 8.72
N GLY A 234 30.52 15.43 8.34
CA GLY A 234 30.06 16.22 7.21
C GLY A 234 30.58 15.73 5.86
N ALA A 235 30.22 16.44 4.80
CA ALA A 235 30.49 16.03 3.43
C ALA A 235 31.98 15.93 3.12
N ASP A 236 32.81 16.90 3.56
CA ASP A 236 34.26 16.85 3.30
C ASP A 236 34.93 15.67 4.02
N VAL A 237 34.51 15.36 5.24
CA VAL A 237 35.03 14.21 6.01
C VAL A 237 34.73 12.91 5.26
N HIS A 238 33.48 12.73 4.82
CA HIS A 238 33.06 11.45 4.25
C HIS A 238 33.47 11.25 2.79
N THR A 239 33.66 12.32 2.03
CA THR A 239 34.13 12.18 0.62
C THR A 239 35.64 12.21 0.45
N ARG A 240 36.39 12.74 1.43
CA ARG A 240 37.83 12.90 1.31
C ARG A 240 38.64 12.07 2.30
N ILE A 241 38.12 11.88 3.53
CA ILE A 241 38.90 11.23 4.61
C ILE A 241 38.44 9.80 4.84
N SER A 242 37.13 9.60 5.11
CA SER A 242 36.64 8.27 5.50
C SER A 242 36.16 7.40 4.33
N GLY A 243 35.81 8.02 3.19
CA GLY A 243 35.27 7.29 2.04
C GLY A 243 33.86 6.69 2.26
N VAL A 244 33.09 7.16 3.25
CA VAL A 244 31.73 6.68 3.49
C VAL A 244 30.76 7.21 2.44
N ALA A 245 31.01 8.38 1.86
CA ALA A 245 30.28 8.92 0.74
C ALA A 245 31.20 9.09 -0.47
N ASP A 246 30.64 8.89 -1.66
CA ASP A 246 31.38 8.89 -2.92
C ASP A 246 31.39 10.26 -3.60
N HIS A 247 30.32 11.04 -3.41
CA HIS A 247 30.11 12.30 -4.11
C HIS A 247 29.66 13.42 -3.17
N MET A 248 30.32 14.56 -3.24
CA MET A 248 29.89 15.79 -2.57
C MET A 248 29.06 16.64 -3.54
N ALA A 249 27.99 17.24 -3.05
CA ALA A 249 27.18 18.24 -3.75
C ALA A 249 27.04 19.51 -2.91
N ASP A 250 27.01 20.67 -3.56
CA ASP A 250 26.94 21.96 -2.87
C ASP A 250 25.54 22.31 -2.33
N ASN A 251 24.50 21.69 -2.90
CA ASN A 251 23.10 21.91 -2.53
C ASN A 251 22.20 20.76 -3.02
N ASP A 252 20.92 20.80 -2.61
CA ASP A 252 19.92 19.78 -2.98
C ASP A 252 19.79 19.58 -4.50
N LEU A 253 19.79 20.67 -5.30
CA LEU A 253 19.63 20.57 -6.75
C LEU A 253 20.81 19.84 -7.41
N GLN A 254 22.05 20.18 -7.00
CA GLN A 254 23.25 19.50 -7.51
C GLN A 254 23.27 18.03 -7.05
N ALA A 255 22.85 17.75 -5.84
CA ALA A 255 22.78 16.38 -5.32
C ALA A 255 21.79 15.53 -6.14
N LEU A 256 20.58 16.07 -6.42
CA LEU A 256 19.59 15.37 -7.25
C LEU A 256 20.08 15.17 -8.68
N ALA A 257 20.75 16.17 -9.27
CA ALA A 257 21.38 16.03 -10.59
C ALA A 257 22.46 14.94 -10.59
N ARG A 258 23.23 14.81 -9.49
CA ARG A 258 24.22 13.75 -9.35
C ARG A 258 23.57 12.37 -9.25
N VAL A 259 22.50 12.23 -8.46
CA VAL A 259 21.72 10.98 -8.40
C VAL A 259 21.18 10.59 -9.77
N ARG A 260 20.63 11.55 -10.53
CA ARG A 260 20.19 11.28 -11.91
C ARG A 260 21.34 10.77 -12.79
N ALA A 261 22.54 11.37 -12.70
CA ALA A 261 23.71 10.94 -13.45
C ALA A 261 24.15 9.51 -13.05
N ILE A 262 24.05 9.14 -11.77
CA ILE A 262 24.31 7.77 -11.29
C ILE A 262 23.33 6.79 -11.93
N ILE A 263 22.02 7.10 -11.91
CA ILE A 263 20.99 6.26 -12.52
C ILE A 263 21.25 6.07 -14.02
N ALA A 264 21.63 7.13 -14.74
CA ALA A 264 21.95 7.07 -16.18
C ALA A 264 23.14 6.13 -16.47
N GLN A 265 24.06 5.93 -15.52
CA GLN A 265 25.28 5.13 -15.67
C GLN A 265 25.12 3.68 -15.20
N LEU A 266 24.00 3.30 -14.58
CA LEU A 266 23.81 1.97 -13.98
C LEU A 266 23.87 0.82 -14.99
N ASN A 267 23.68 1.08 -16.29
CA ASN A 267 23.46 0.02 -17.29
C ASN A 267 22.36 -0.96 -16.85
N TRP A 268 21.39 -0.46 -16.10
CA TRP A 268 20.31 -1.25 -15.54
C TRP A 268 19.28 -1.59 -16.59
N ARG A 269 18.88 -2.85 -16.63
CA ARG A 269 17.73 -3.31 -17.42
C ARG A 269 16.83 -4.15 -16.54
N LYS A 270 15.59 -3.71 -16.40
CA LYS A 270 14.56 -4.50 -15.74
C LYS A 270 14.29 -5.76 -16.59
N PRO A 271 14.19 -6.94 -15.95
CA PRO A 271 13.76 -8.13 -16.67
C PRO A 271 12.38 -7.89 -17.30
N GLU A 272 12.27 -8.04 -18.60
CA GLU A 272 10.99 -7.90 -19.28
C GLU A 272 10.13 -9.14 -19.00
N PRO A 273 8.86 -8.97 -18.61
CA PRO A 273 7.97 -10.10 -18.47
C PRO A 273 7.73 -10.73 -19.85
N ALA A 274 7.82 -12.06 -19.92
CA ALA A 274 7.53 -12.83 -21.12
C ALA A 274 6.03 -12.88 -21.40
N MET A 275 5.42 -11.74 -21.79
CA MET A 275 4.00 -11.66 -22.14
C MET A 275 3.80 -10.80 -23.39
N ALA A 276 2.80 -11.17 -24.20
CA ALA A 276 2.44 -10.43 -25.40
C ALA A 276 1.60 -9.20 -25.00
N VAL A 277 2.20 -8.02 -25.05
CA VAL A 277 1.51 -6.74 -24.82
C VAL A 277 0.94 -6.24 -26.16
N GLN A 278 -0.33 -5.83 -26.15
CA GLN A 278 -1.03 -5.24 -27.29
C GLN A 278 -1.04 -3.71 -27.17
N ALA A 279 -1.44 -3.02 -28.23
CA ALA A 279 -1.74 -1.60 -28.15
C ALA A 279 -2.90 -1.37 -27.16
N PRO A 280 -2.78 -0.46 -26.20
CA PRO A 280 -3.84 -0.17 -25.25
C PRO A 280 -5.06 0.46 -25.95
N GLU A 281 -6.24 0.14 -25.47
CA GLU A 281 -7.50 0.72 -25.95
C GLU A 281 -8.30 1.24 -24.75
N GLU A 282 -8.92 2.42 -24.91
CA GLU A 282 -9.84 2.92 -23.89
C GLU A 282 -11.07 2.02 -23.75
N PRO A 283 -11.61 1.85 -22.53
CA PRO A 283 -12.91 1.21 -22.36
C PRO A 283 -14.00 1.95 -23.14
N LEU A 284 -14.97 1.23 -23.69
CA LEU A 284 -16.13 1.84 -24.38
C LEU A 284 -17.07 2.57 -23.41
N LEU A 285 -17.06 2.19 -22.15
CA LEU A 285 -17.84 2.83 -21.09
C LEU A 285 -16.93 3.74 -20.26
N PRO A 286 -17.35 5.00 -20.01
CA PRO A 286 -16.48 5.98 -19.34
C PRO A 286 -16.12 5.58 -17.91
N ALA A 287 -14.85 5.68 -17.54
CA ALA A 287 -14.37 5.34 -16.21
C ALA A 287 -15.02 6.16 -15.08
N HIS A 288 -15.40 7.43 -15.36
CA HIS A 288 -16.07 8.27 -14.36
C HIS A 288 -17.46 7.76 -13.94
N GLU A 289 -18.09 6.88 -14.71
CA GLU A 289 -19.34 6.23 -14.34
C GLU A 289 -19.19 5.23 -13.20
N LEU A 290 -17.95 4.79 -12.89
CA LEU A 290 -17.67 3.94 -11.72
C LEU A 290 -18.23 4.53 -10.41
N TYR A 291 -18.32 5.84 -10.31
CA TYR A 291 -18.94 6.49 -9.15
C TYR A 291 -20.42 6.10 -8.95
N GLY A 292 -21.15 5.81 -10.02
CA GLY A 292 -22.56 5.45 -9.96
C GLY A 292 -22.84 3.95 -10.00
N VAL A 293 -21.86 3.12 -10.30
CA VAL A 293 -21.99 1.66 -10.39
C VAL A 293 -22.23 1.03 -9.03
N ILE A 294 -21.52 1.47 -8.01
CA ILE A 294 -21.64 0.90 -6.67
C ILE A 294 -22.79 1.56 -5.91
N PRO A 295 -23.79 0.77 -5.45
CA PRO A 295 -24.87 1.32 -4.65
C PRO A 295 -24.41 1.97 -3.36
N ALA A 296 -24.99 3.10 -3.00
CA ALA A 296 -24.74 3.75 -1.72
C ALA A 296 -25.18 2.87 -0.52
N ASP A 297 -26.25 2.11 -0.69
CA ASP A 297 -26.64 1.04 0.24
C ASP A 297 -25.87 -0.24 -0.11
N THR A 298 -24.89 -0.57 0.72
CA THR A 298 -24.01 -1.75 0.54
C THR A 298 -24.76 -3.10 0.58
N ARG A 299 -26.03 -3.13 0.98
CA ARG A 299 -26.85 -4.34 0.97
C ARG A 299 -27.46 -4.61 -0.42
N LYS A 300 -27.49 -3.60 -1.29
CA LYS A 300 -27.99 -3.75 -2.65
C LYS A 300 -26.96 -4.46 -3.52
N PRO A 301 -27.32 -5.55 -4.19
CA PRO A 301 -26.42 -6.21 -5.14
C PRO A 301 -26.27 -5.37 -6.41
N TYR A 302 -25.12 -5.54 -7.06
CA TYR A 302 -24.86 -5.05 -8.42
C TYR A 302 -24.07 -6.09 -9.19
N ASP A 303 -24.12 -6.03 -10.52
CA ASP A 303 -23.31 -6.93 -11.35
C ASP A 303 -21.89 -6.38 -11.48
N VAL A 304 -20.90 -7.14 -11.03
CA VAL A 304 -19.49 -6.73 -11.09
C VAL A 304 -18.96 -6.58 -12.52
N ARG A 305 -19.65 -7.13 -13.52
CA ARG A 305 -19.32 -6.92 -14.94
C ARG A 305 -19.42 -5.45 -15.34
N GLU A 306 -20.26 -4.68 -14.66
CA GLU A 306 -20.35 -3.22 -14.84
C GLU A 306 -19.04 -2.50 -14.44
N VAL A 307 -18.35 -3.00 -13.39
CA VAL A 307 -17.03 -2.50 -13.02
C VAL A 307 -16.00 -2.94 -14.06
N ILE A 308 -15.99 -4.23 -14.42
CA ILE A 308 -15.05 -4.78 -15.41
C ILE A 308 -15.13 -4.03 -16.74
N ALA A 309 -16.34 -3.77 -17.24
CA ALA A 309 -16.56 -3.09 -18.51
C ALA A 309 -16.00 -1.64 -18.58
N ARG A 310 -15.78 -1.01 -17.42
CA ARG A 310 -15.22 0.35 -17.32
C ARG A 310 -13.72 0.38 -17.01
N LEU A 311 -13.11 -0.81 -16.92
CA LEU A 311 -11.68 -0.94 -16.60
C LEU A 311 -10.87 -1.52 -17.76
N VAL A 312 -11.45 -2.51 -18.50
CA VAL A 312 -10.69 -3.31 -19.47
C VAL A 312 -10.73 -2.71 -20.86
N ASP A 313 -9.68 -2.96 -21.62
CA ASP A 313 -9.48 -2.46 -22.97
C ASP A 313 -10.66 -2.82 -23.88
N GLY A 314 -11.25 -1.79 -24.52
CA GLY A 314 -12.40 -1.93 -25.42
C GLY A 314 -13.63 -2.57 -24.77
N SER A 315 -13.71 -2.57 -23.44
CA SER A 315 -14.75 -3.26 -22.66
C SER A 315 -14.89 -4.75 -23.02
N ARG A 316 -13.82 -5.39 -23.47
CA ARG A 316 -13.81 -6.79 -23.92
C ARG A 316 -13.43 -7.73 -22.79
N PHE A 317 -14.28 -8.74 -22.60
CA PHE A 317 -14.11 -9.75 -21.55
C PHE A 317 -14.50 -11.12 -22.06
N ASP A 318 -13.65 -12.11 -21.85
CA ASP A 318 -13.93 -13.52 -22.20
C ASP A 318 -14.19 -14.30 -20.90
N GLU A 319 -15.46 -14.42 -20.55
CA GLU A 319 -15.87 -15.01 -19.28
C GLU A 319 -15.68 -16.52 -19.25
N PHE A 320 -14.93 -16.98 -18.27
CA PHE A 320 -14.68 -18.40 -18.02
C PHE A 320 -15.79 -19.00 -17.14
N LYS A 321 -16.40 -20.09 -17.61
CA LYS A 321 -17.50 -20.80 -16.93
C LYS A 321 -18.67 -19.89 -16.47
N PRO A 322 -19.28 -19.10 -17.37
CA PRO A 322 -20.34 -18.15 -16.98
C PRO A 322 -21.58 -18.82 -16.36
N ARG A 323 -21.83 -20.09 -16.68
CA ARG A 323 -22.99 -20.85 -16.18
C ARG A 323 -22.72 -21.64 -14.90
N TYR A 324 -21.47 -21.69 -14.40
CA TYR A 324 -21.08 -22.43 -13.20
C TYR A 324 -20.49 -21.48 -12.17
N GLY A 325 -20.91 -21.58 -10.90
CA GLY A 325 -20.43 -20.72 -9.82
C GLY A 325 -20.66 -19.22 -10.14
N ALA A 326 -21.87 -18.83 -10.51
CA ALA A 326 -22.21 -17.50 -11.04
C ALA A 326 -21.96 -16.34 -10.08
N THR A 327 -21.79 -16.62 -8.77
CA THR A 327 -21.46 -15.60 -7.75
C THR A 327 -19.98 -15.23 -7.73
N LEU A 328 -19.15 -15.88 -8.56
CA LEU A 328 -17.78 -15.50 -8.85
C LEU A 328 -17.63 -15.36 -10.37
N VAL A 329 -17.34 -14.17 -10.83
CA VAL A 329 -17.03 -13.89 -12.24
C VAL A 329 -15.55 -14.06 -12.46
N THR A 330 -15.16 -14.88 -13.45
CA THR A 330 -13.77 -15.11 -13.84
C THR A 330 -13.65 -15.02 -15.35
N GLY A 331 -12.56 -14.45 -15.85
CA GLY A 331 -12.35 -14.37 -17.30
C GLY A 331 -11.08 -13.62 -17.69
N PHE A 332 -10.79 -13.66 -18.98
CA PHE A 332 -9.63 -13.02 -19.58
C PHE A 332 -9.99 -11.68 -20.18
N ALA A 333 -9.08 -10.73 -20.05
CA ALA A 333 -9.18 -9.38 -20.60
C ALA A 333 -7.78 -8.81 -20.92
N HIS A 334 -7.75 -7.58 -21.45
CA HIS A 334 -6.54 -6.77 -21.49
C HIS A 334 -6.75 -5.51 -20.65
N LEU A 335 -5.71 -5.05 -20.01
CA LEU A 335 -5.67 -3.79 -19.27
C LEU A 335 -4.43 -3.02 -19.68
N ASN A 336 -4.59 -1.86 -20.31
CA ASN A 336 -3.51 -1.12 -20.94
C ASN A 336 -2.62 -1.98 -21.85
N GLY A 337 -3.23 -2.87 -22.63
CA GLY A 337 -2.57 -3.80 -23.52
C GLY A 337 -2.02 -5.08 -22.87
N TYR A 338 -1.93 -5.15 -21.56
CA TYR A 338 -1.43 -6.34 -20.85
C TYR A 338 -2.53 -7.40 -20.71
N PRO A 339 -2.25 -8.67 -21.01
CA PRO A 339 -3.20 -9.75 -20.77
C PRO A 339 -3.37 -9.98 -19.27
N ILE A 340 -4.60 -10.07 -18.79
CA ILE A 340 -4.92 -10.30 -17.37
C ILE A 340 -6.02 -11.34 -17.22
N GLY A 341 -5.99 -12.06 -16.09
CA GLY A 341 -7.10 -12.86 -15.61
C GLY A 341 -7.82 -12.10 -14.48
N ILE A 342 -9.12 -11.87 -14.63
CA ILE A 342 -9.94 -11.20 -13.63
C ILE A 342 -10.70 -12.22 -12.80
N ILE A 343 -10.71 -12.04 -11.48
CA ILE A 343 -11.51 -12.79 -10.52
C ILE A 343 -12.30 -11.76 -9.70
N ALA A 344 -13.60 -11.76 -9.83
CA ALA A 344 -14.46 -10.73 -9.27
C ALA A 344 -15.65 -11.33 -8.53
N ASN A 345 -15.92 -10.85 -7.31
CA ASN A 345 -17.09 -11.28 -6.57
C ASN A 345 -18.38 -10.69 -7.17
N ASN A 346 -19.38 -11.55 -7.32
CA ASN A 346 -20.73 -11.20 -7.74
C ASN A 346 -21.78 -11.76 -6.77
N GLY A 347 -21.42 -11.87 -5.50
CA GLY A 347 -22.23 -12.42 -4.42
C GLY A 347 -21.42 -13.27 -3.44
N ILE A 348 -22.13 -14.07 -2.64
CA ILE A 348 -21.57 -14.98 -1.64
C ILE A 348 -20.81 -16.11 -2.33
N LEU A 349 -19.70 -16.57 -1.75
CA LEU A 349 -18.96 -17.73 -2.26
C LEU A 349 -19.61 -19.05 -1.85
N PHE A 350 -19.91 -19.88 -2.85
CA PHE A 350 -20.35 -21.27 -2.71
C PHE A 350 -19.22 -22.21 -3.08
N SER A 351 -19.40 -23.52 -2.87
CA SER A 351 -18.44 -24.56 -3.27
C SER A 351 -18.08 -24.48 -4.75
N GLU A 352 -19.07 -24.37 -5.63
CA GLU A 352 -18.87 -24.25 -7.06
C GLU A 352 -18.13 -22.95 -7.46
N SER A 353 -18.37 -21.84 -6.73
CA SER A 353 -17.63 -20.60 -6.96
C SER A 353 -16.16 -20.75 -6.58
N ALA A 354 -15.88 -21.40 -5.46
CA ALA A 354 -14.52 -21.68 -5.00
C ALA A 354 -13.76 -22.61 -5.99
N LEU A 355 -14.41 -23.68 -6.44
CA LEU A 355 -13.83 -24.60 -7.42
C LEU A 355 -13.57 -23.93 -8.79
N LYS A 356 -14.48 -23.06 -9.24
CA LYS A 356 -14.31 -22.25 -10.44
C LYS A 356 -13.09 -21.32 -10.31
N GLY A 357 -13.00 -20.60 -9.19
CA GLY A 357 -11.90 -19.69 -8.90
C GLY A 357 -10.55 -20.39 -8.85
N ALA A 358 -10.47 -21.53 -8.15
CA ALA A 358 -9.24 -22.33 -8.07
C ALA A 358 -8.78 -22.77 -9.46
N HIS A 359 -9.66 -23.36 -10.27
CA HIS A 359 -9.34 -23.79 -11.63
C HIS A 359 -8.88 -22.62 -12.52
N PHE A 360 -9.54 -21.46 -12.42
CA PHE A 360 -9.18 -20.29 -13.22
C PHE A 360 -7.80 -19.72 -12.84
N ILE A 361 -7.48 -19.66 -11.53
CA ILE A 361 -6.17 -19.24 -11.04
C ILE A 361 -5.06 -20.17 -11.54
N GLU A 362 -5.30 -21.50 -11.51
CA GLU A 362 -4.36 -22.48 -12.02
C GLU A 362 -4.10 -22.29 -13.53
N LEU A 363 -5.15 -22.07 -14.32
CA LEU A 363 -5.01 -21.77 -15.76
C LEU A 363 -4.19 -20.51 -16.02
N CYS A 364 -4.46 -19.42 -15.30
CA CYS A 364 -3.69 -18.18 -15.42
C CYS A 364 -2.22 -18.40 -15.04
N THR A 365 -1.97 -19.14 -13.96
CA THR A 365 -0.62 -19.47 -13.51
C THR A 365 0.15 -20.28 -14.55
N GLN A 366 -0.47 -21.31 -15.15
CA GLN A 366 0.14 -22.09 -16.21
C GLN A 366 0.46 -21.28 -17.48
N ARG A 367 -0.32 -20.23 -17.73
CA ARG A 367 -0.18 -19.35 -18.91
C ARG A 367 0.65 -18.10 -18.65
N ASN A 368 1.20 -17.93 -17.44
CA ASN A 368 1.90 -16.73 -16.98
C ASN A 368 1.07 -15.45 -17.14
N ILE A 369 -0.25 -15.53 -16.91
CA ILE A 369 -1.17 -14.38 -16.98
C ILE A 369 -1.35 -13.79 -15.57
N PRO A 370 -1.04 -12.50 -15.37
CA PRO A 370 -1.29 -11.79 -14.10
C PRO A 370 -2.75 -11.83 -13.68
N LEU A 371 -2.99 -11.82 -12.37
CA LEU A 371 -4.32 -11.91 -11.77
C LEU A 371 -4.75 -10.57 -11.18
N VAL A 372 -5.97 -10.16 -11.48
CA VAL A 372 -6.63 -9.00 -10.88
C VAL A 372 -7.85 -9.47 -10.09
N PHE A 373 -7.84 -9.22 -8.79
CA PHE A 373 -8.93 -9.56 -7.86
C PHE A 373 -9.76 -8.31 -7.58
N LEU A 374 -11.06 -8.35 -7.89
CA LEU A 374 -12.03 -7.34 -7.53
C LEU A 374 -12.86 -7.87 -6.36
N GLN A 375 -12.50 -7.43 -5.14
CA GLN A 375 -13.13 -7.93 -3.92
C GLN A 375 -14.41 -7.15 -3.58
N ASN A 376 -15.51 -7.87 -3.50
CA ASN A 376 -16.74 -7.48 -2.81
C ASN A 376 -17.36 -8.72 -2.20
N ILE A 377 -16.78 -9.19 -1.09
CA ILE A 377 -17.12 -10.47 -0.48
C ILE A 377 -17.59 -10.32 0.98
N THR A 378 -18.75 -10.89 1.25
CA THR A 378 -19.32 -10.99 2.60
C THR A 378 -18.91 -12.27 3.33
N GLY A 379 -18.38 -13.27 2.61
CA GLY A 379 -17.93 -14.55 3.16
C GLY A 379 -18.31 -15.75 2.29
N PHE A 380 -17.93 -16.92 2.75
CA PHE A 380 -18.47 -18.18 2.24
C PHE A 380 -19.88 -18.42 2.80
N MET A 381 -20.69 -19.13 2.04
CA MET A 381 -22.04 -19.52 2.50
C MET A 381 -21.94 -20.46 3.70
N VAL A 382 -22.81 -20.23 4.67
CA VAL A 382 -22.86 -21.00 5.93
C VAL A 382 -24.16 -21.81 6.04
N GLY A 383 -24.16 -22.83 6.86
CA GLY A 383 -25.33 -23.64 7.13
C GLY A 383 -25.12 -25.14 6.87
N ARG A 384 -25.92 -25.97 7.52
CA ARG A 384 -25.79 -27.44 7.52
C ARG A 384 -25.58 -28.04 6.14
N LYS A 385 -26.36 -27.64 5.15
CA LYS A 385 -26.27 -28.12 3.77
C LYS A 385 -24.89 -27.88 3.15
N TYR A 386 -24.34 -26.72 3.37
CA TYR A 386 -23.07 -26.29 2.76
C TYR A 386 -21.87 -26.91 3.48
N GLU A 387 -21.93 -26.98 4.82
CA GLU A 387 -20.89 -27.66 5.61
C GLU A 387 -20.82 -29.15 5.26
N GLN A 388 -21.96 -29.83 5.21
CA GLN A 388 -22.05 -31.23 4.80
C GLN A 388 -21.67 -31.45 3.33
N GLY A 389 -21.87 -30.42 2.47
CA GLY A 389 -21.47 -30.42 1.07
C GLY A 389 -19.97 -30.22 0.83
N GLY A 390 -19.19 -29.94 1.90
CA GLY A 390 -17.73 -29.81 1.82
C GLY A 390 -17.22 -28.42 1.47
N ILE A 391 -17.99 -27.35 1.73
CA ILE A 391 -17.61 -25.96 1.43
C ILE A 391 -16.27 -25.56 2.03
N ALA A 392 -15.93 -26.07 3.23
CA ALA A 392 -14.63 -25.80 3.85
C ALA A 392 -13.46 -26.36 3.00
N LYS A 393 -13.62 -27.56 2.44
CA LYS A 393 -12.60 -28.17 1.56
C LYS A 393 -12.49 -27.46 0.23
N ASP A 394 -13.61 -27.09 -0.36
CA ASP A 394 -13.64 -26.41 -1.65
C ASP A 394 -13.14 -24.97 -1.51
N GLY A 395 -13.49 -24.26 -0.43
CA GLY A 395 -12.91 -22.96 -0.08
C GLY A 395 -11.40 -23.03 0.12
N ALA A 396 -10.90 -24.08 0.79
CA ALA A 396 -9.47 -24.31 0.98
C ALA A 396 -8.72 -24.48 -0.36
N LYS A 397 -9.32 -25.12 -1.37
CA LYS A 397 -8.72 -25.23 -2.70
C LYS A 397 -8.53 -23.86 -3.36
N LEU A 398 -9.52 -22.97 -3.26
CA LEU A 398 -9.40 -21.60 -3.76
C LEU A 398 -8.26 -20.86 -3.05
N VAL A 399 -8.23 -20.93 -1.71
CA VAL A 399 -7.19 -20.29 -0.89
C VAL A 399 -5.80 -20.82 -1.24
N MET A 400 -5.66 -22.14 -1.44
CA MET A 400 -4.40 -22.78 -1.88
C MET A 400 -3.97 -22.31 -3.27
N ALA A 401 -4.91 -22.21 -4.21
CA ALA A 401 -4.61 -21.73 -5.56
C ALA A 401 -4.08 -20.28 -5.54
N VAL A 402 -4.70 -19.40 -4.74
CA VAL A 402 -4.23 -18.03 -4.53
C VAL A 402 -2.84 -17.99 -3.92
N ALA A 403 -2.60 -18.79 -2.87
CA ALA A 403 -1.32 -18.81 -2.15
C ALA A 403 -0.17 -19.33 -3.03
N CYS A 404 -0.44 -20.32 -3.88
CA CYS A 404 0.56 -20.99 -4.71
C CYS A 404 0.76 -20.31 -6.09
N ALA A 405 -0.08 -19.37 -6.48
CA ALA A 405 0.05 -18.67 -7.76
C ALA A 405 1.35 -17.86 -7.82
N LYS A 406 2.16 -18.14 -8.85
CA LYS A 406 3.48 -17.51 -9.07
C LYS A 406 3.43 -16.29 -9.99
N VAL A 407 2.28 -15.98 -10.56
CA VAL A 407 2.07 -14.80 -11.39
C VAL A 407 1.82 -13.55 -10.53
N PRO A 408 2.06 -12.34 -11.06
CA PRO A 408 1.70 -11.11 -10.38
C PRO A 408 0.22 -11.07 -10.00
N LYS A 409 -0.07 -10.64 -8.78
CA LYS A 409 -1.42 -10.54 -8.22
C LYS A 409 -1.70 -9.11 -7.79
N PHE A 410 -2.83 -8.58 -8.22
CA PHE A 410 -3.30 -7.24 -7.88
C PHE A 410 -4.69 -7.34 -7.26
N THR A 411 -4.91 -6.68 -6.14
CA THR A 411 -6.20 -6.73 -5.45
C THR A 411 -6.77 -5.32 -5.30
N VAL A 412 -8.03 -5.16 -5.70
CA VAL A 412 -8.82 -3.95 -5.45
C VAL A 412 -10.05 -4.34 -4.64
N VAL A 413 -10.13 -3.85 -3.42
CA VAL A 413 -11.30 -4.02 -2.57
C VAL A 413 -12.31 -2.93 -2.95
N ILE A 414 -13.34 -3.33 -3.71
CA ILE A 414 -14.36 -2.42 -4.26
C ILE A 414 -15.62 -2.34 -3.39
N GLY A 415 -15.67 -3.13 -2.30
CA GLY A 415 -16.78 -3.21 -1.36
C GLY A 415 -16.39 -3.95 -0.10
N GLY A 416 -17.12 -4.99 0.29
CA GLY A 416 -16.81 -5.81 1.46
C GLY A 416 -15.58 -6.70 1.25
N SER A 417 -14.83 -6.95 2.33
CA SER A 417 -13.73 -7.91 2.39
C SER A 417 -13.74 -8.61 3.76
N PHE A 418 -14.58 -9.65 3.88
CA PHE A 418 -14.87 -10.25 5.17
C PHE A 418 -14.49 -11.73 5.25
N GLY A 419 -13.98 -12.11 6.44
CA GLY A 419 -13.68 -13.49 6.82
C GLY A 419 -12.72 -14.20 5.87
N ALA A 420 -12.88 -15.52 5.74
CA ALA A 420 -12.05 -16.35 4.86
C ALA A 420 -12.25 -16.02 3.36
N GLY A 421 -13.29 -15.28 2.99
CA GLY A 421 -13.47 -14.74 1.65
C GLY A 421 -12.34 -13.78 1.25
N ASN A 422 -11.81 -13.00 2.20
CA ASN A 422 -10.62 -12.18 1.99
C ASN A 422 -9.42 -13.02 1.51
N TYR A 423 -9.24 -14.21 2.08
CA TYR A 423 -8.13 -15.11 1.73
C TYR A 423 -8.28 -15.65 0.31
N GLY A 424 -9.47 -16.15 -0.03
CA GLY A 424 -9.78 -16.66 -1.36
C GLY A 424 -9.74 -15.60 -2.47
N MET A 425 -9.83 -14.33 -2.10
CA MET A 425 -9.76 -13.18 -3.02
C MET A 425 -8.44 -12.40 -2.92
N CYS A 426 -7.36 -13.05 -2.49
CA CYS A 426 -6.02 -12.48 -2.41
C CYS A 426 -5.94 -11.24 -1.53
N GLY A 427 -6.38 -11.33 -0.26
CA GLY A 427 -6.15 -10.29 0.73
C GLY A 427 -4.65 -10.10 1.07
N ARG A 428 -4.33 -9.13 1.91
CA ARG A 428 -2.95 -8.70 2.19
C ARG A 428 -2.02 -9.84 2.62
N ALA A 429 -2.54 -10.81 3.40
CA ALA A 429 -1.77 -11.97 3.86
C ALA A 429 -1.35 -12.94 2.73
N TYR A 430 -1.96 -12.84 1.55
CA TYR A 430 -1.64 -13.67 0.38
C TYR A 430 -0.71 -12.98 -0.62
N SER A 431 -0.02 -11.96 -0.15
CA SER A 431 1.06 -11.26 -0.85
C SER A 431 0.70 -10.81 -2.27
N PRO A 432 -0.38 -10.02 -2.45
CA PRO A 432 -0.56 -9.32 -3.71
C PRO A 432 0.59 -8.34 -3.91
N ASN A 433 1.04 -8.15 -5.16
CA ASN A 433 2.04 -7.13 -5.49
C ASN A 433 1.56 -5.74 -5.07
N PHE A 434 0.27 -5.45 -5.31
CA PHE A 434 -0.40 -4.25 -4.82
C PHE A 434 -1.81 -4.59 -4.33
N LEU A 435 -2.24 -3.88 -3.29
CA LEU A 435 -3.61 -3.92 -2.78
C LEU A 435 -4.11 -2.49 -2.56
N TRP A 436 -5.28 -2.20 -3.11
CA TRP A 436 -5.97 -0.92 -2.95
C TRP A 436 -7.38 -1.13 -2.41
N MET A 437 -7.89 -0.14 -1.70
CA MET A 437 -9.26 -0.11 -1.20
C MET A 437 -9.97 1.13 -1.72
N TRP A 438 -11.18 0.95 -2.24
CA TRP A 438 -12.06 2.06 -2.55
C TRP A 438 -12.59 2.74 -1.27
N PRO A 439 -12.97 4.03 -1.31
CA PRO A 439 -13.43 4.74 -0.10
C PRO A 439 -14.65 4.13 0.58
N ASN A 440 -15.52 3.45 -0.18
CA ASN A 440 -16.70 2.74 0.31
C ASN A 440 -16.39 1.34 0.88
N ALA A 441 -15.17 0.84 0.72
CA ALA A 441 -14.82 -0.52 1.12
C ALA A 441 -14.81 -0.71 2.64
N ARG A 442 -15.01 -1.95 3.09
CA ARG A 442 -14.91 -2.35 4.49
C ARG A 442 -14.18 -3.68 4.60
N ILE A 443 -13.34 -3.81 5.62
CA ILE A 443 -12.56 -5.03 5.89
C ILE A 443 -12.72 -5.48 7.33
N GLY A 444 -12.79 -6.79 7.57
CA GLY A 444 -12.85 -7.37 8.91
C GLY A 444 -13.11 -8.87 8.91
N VAL A 445 -13.21 -9.44 10.08
CA VAL A 445 -13.63 -10.86 10.24
C VAL A 445 -15.06 -11.05 9.76
N MET A 446 -15.93 -10.08 10.04
CA MET A 446 -17.34 -10.01 9.62
C MET A 446 -17.81 -8.55 9.69
N GLY A 447 -18.98 -8.24 9.12
CA GLY A 447 -19.58 -6.92 9.24
C GLY A 447 -20.02 -6.61 10.68
N GLY A 448 -20.01 -5.32 11.06
CA GLY A 448 -20.28 -4.89 12.44
C GLY A 448 -21.65 -5.32 12.97
N GLU A 449 -22.69 -5.27 12.15
CA GLU A 449 -24.02 -5.76 12.52
C GLU A 449 -24.04 -7.27 12.80
N GLN A 450 -23.35 -8.04 11.97
CA GLN A 450 -23.23 -9.48 12.15
C GLN A 450 -22.44 -9.82 13.43
N ALA A 451 -21.33 -9.13 13.68
CA ALA A 451 -20.54 -9.31 14.90
C ALA A 451 -21.35 -8.99 16.16
N ALA A 452 -22.05 -7.85 16.15
CA ALA A 452 -22.90 -7.44 17.25
C ALA A 452 -24.02 -8.46 17.52
N SER A 453 -24.64 -9.00 16.47
CA SER A 453 -25.68 -10.00 16.58
C SER A 453 -25.19 -11.34 17.12
N VAL A 454 -24.02 -11.82 16.66
CA VAL A 454 -23.39 -13.05 17.16
C VAL A 454 -23.05 -12.92 18.65
N LEU A 455 -22.40 -11.84 19.06
CA LEU A 455 -22.02 -11.61 20.45
C LEU A 455 -23.26 -11.43 21.36
N ALA A 456 -24.30 -10.76 20.86
CA ALA A 456 -25.56 -10.63 21.58
C ALA A 456 -26.27 -11.98 21.76
N THR A 457 -26.26 -12.85 20.73
CA THR A 457 -26.84 -14.20 20.84
C THR A 457 -26.13 -15.00 21.91
N VAL A 458 -24.80 -15.04 21.89
CA VAL A 458 -24.00 -15.76 22.92
C VAL A 458 -24.31 -15.25 24.33
N LYS A 459 -24.42 -13.92 24.49
CA LYS A 459 -24.75 -13.32 25.80
C LYS A 459 -26.17 -13.63 26.23
N ARG A 460 -27.14 -13.57 25.30
CA ARG A 460 -28.56 -13.90 25.54
C ARG A 460 -28.70 -15.35 26.00
N ASP A 461 -28.12 -16.29 25.26
CA ASP A 461 -28.15 -17.71 25.58
C ASP A 461 -27.55 -17.97 26.99
N GLY A 462 -26.49 -17.25 27.36
CA GLY A 462 -25.89 -17.32 28.69
C GLY A 462 -26.79 -16.78 29.83
N ILE A 463 -27.63 -15.77 29.55
CA ILE A 463 -28.61 -15.22 30.50
C ILE A 463 -29.80 -16.16 30.64
N GLU A 464 -30.33 -16.62 29.51
CA GLU A 464 -31.48 -17.55 29.48
C GLU A 464 -31.15 -18.91 30.14
N ALA A 465 -29.93 -19.42 29.94
CA ALA A 465 -29.46 -20.63 30.63
C ALA A 465 -29.42 -20.49 32.15
N LYS A 466 -29.38 -19.27 32.68
CA LYS A 466 -29.45 -18.96 34.12
C LYS A 466 -30.85 -18.58 34.57
N GLY A 467 -31.87 -18.71 33.70
CA GLY A 467 -33.26 -18.37 33.99
C GLY A 467 -33.60 -16.88 33.95
N GLY A 468 -32.68 -16.05 33.41
CA GLY A 468 -32.88 -14.62 33.24
C GLY A 468 -33.54 -14.26 31.91
N GLN A 469 -33.94 -13.00 31.77
CA GLN A 469 -34.41 -12.40 30.52
C GLN A 469 -33.53 -11.17 30.24
N TRP A 470 -33.22 -10.94 28.98
CA TRP A 470 -32.44 -9.77 28.54
C TRP A 470 -33.33 -8.80 27.76
N PRO A 471 -33.61 -7.60 28.33
CA PRO A 471 -34.46 -6.62 27.67
C PRO A 471 -33.87 -6.14 26.34
N ALA A 472 -34.71 -5.94 25.32
CA ALA A 472 -34.29 -5.52 23.99
C ALA A 472 -33.50 -4.19 24.00
N VAL A 473 -33.87 -3.27 24.89
CA VAL A 473 -33.13 -2.00 25.04
C VAL A 473 -31.71 -2.18 25.53
N GLU A 474 -31.50 -3.12 26.46
CA GLU A 474 -30.16 -3.46 26.97
C GLU A 474 -29.35 -4.22 25.91
N GLU A 475 -30.00 -5.05 25.11
CA GLU A 475 -29.37 -5.73 23.99
C GLU A 475 -28.89 -4.74 22.94
N ASP A 476 -29.72 -3.75 22.54
CA ASP A 476 -29.32 -2.70 21.59
C ASP A 476 -28.19 -1.83 22.15
N ALA A 477 -28.23 -1.47 23.43
CA ALA A 477 -27.15 -0.76 24.10
C ALA A 477 -25.82 -1.56 24.10
N PHE A 478 -25.90 -2.90 24.23
CA PHE A 478 -24.76 -3.78 24.11
C PHE A 478 -24.22 -3.87 22.68
N LYS A 479 -25.07 -3.89 21.67
CA LYS A 479 -24.70 -3.97 20.25
C LYS A 479 -24.07 -2.70 19.72
N ALA A 480 -24.50 -1.53 20.20
CA ALA A 480 -24.08 -0.24 19.67
C ALA A 480 -22.56 -0.02 19.64
N PRO A 481 -21.81 -0.19 20.76
CA PRO A 481 -20.36 0.00 20.75
C PRO A 481 -19.61 -1.02 19.88
N ILE A 482 -20.16 -2.24 19.73
CA ILE A 482 -19.57 -3.26 18.86
C ILE A 482 -19.68 -2.83 17.39
N ARG A 483 -20.88 -2.36 16.98
CA ARG A 483 -21.08 -1.83 15.62
C ARG A 483 -20.13 -0.68 15.31
N GLU A 484 -20.01 0.27 16.23
CA GLU A 484 -19.13 1.42 16.08
C GLU A 484 -17.65 1.01 15.96
N GLN A 485 -17.18 0.10 16.83
CA GLN A 485 -15.83 -0.42 16.78
C GLN A 485 -15.51 -1.10 15.44
N PHE A 486 -16.40 -1.97 14.96
CA PHE A 486 -16.18 -2.69 13.71
C PHE A 486 -16.25 -1.76 12.49
N GLU A 487 -17.15 -0.77 12.50
CA GLU A 487 -17.23 0.24 11.43
C GLU A 487 -15.93 1.08 11.39
N HIS A 488 -15.45 1.52 12.54
CA HIS A 488 -14.20 2.28 12.65
C HIS A 488 -13.00 1.47 12.18
N GLN A 489 -12.85 0.23 12.68
CA GLN A 489 -11.69 -0.62 12.35
C GLN A 489 -11.77 -1.19 10.94
N GLY A 490 -12.96 -1.35 10.37
CA GLY A 490 -13.16 -1.81 9.00
C GLY A 490 -12.97 -0.73 7.94
N HIS A 491 -12.83 0.53 8.33
CA HIS A 491 -12.74 1.66 7.39
C HIS A 491 -11.41 1.65 6.60
N PRO A 492 -11.39 2.01 5.30
CA PRO A 492 -10.19 2.05 4.47
C PRO A 492 -9.06 2.90 5.05
N TYR A 493 -9.37 4.02 5.70
CA TYR A 493 -8.36 4.88 6.32
C TYR A 493 -7.67 4.19 7.50
N TYR A 494 -8.43 3.44 8.30
CA TYR A 494 -7.88 2.67 9.40
C TYR A 494 -6.93 1.57 8.91
N ALA A 495 -7.34 0.85 7.86
CA ALA A 495 -6.53 -0.19 7.22
C ALA A 495 -5.27 0.40 6.56
N SER A 496 -5.41 1.48 5.78
CA SER A 496 -4.29 2.14 5.08
C SER A 496 -3.29 2.75 6.05
N ALA A 497 -3.78 3.32 7.19
CA ALA A 497 -2.91 3.85 8.24
C ALA A 497 -1.97 2.79 8.82
N ARG A 498 -2.37 1.52 8.77
CA ARG A 498 -1.62 0.36 9.29
C ARG A 498 -0.96 -0.47 8.21
N LEU A 499 -1.05 -0.06 6.94
CA LEU A 499 -0.50 -0.76 5.78
C LEU A 499 -1.05 -2.21 5.64
N TRP A 500 -2.33 -2.38 5.84
CA TRP A 500 -3.01 -3.67 5.68
C TRP A 500 -3.32 -4.00 4.22
#